data_4a223bc65fb8b93b535ca9f9d7edc0df
#
_entry.id   4a223bc65fb8b93b535ca9f9d7edc0df
#
_cell.length_a   1.000
_cell.length_b   1.000
_cell.length_c   1.000
_cell.angle_alpha   90.00
_cell.angle_beta   90.00
_cell.angle_gamma   90.00
#
_symmetry.space_group_name_H-M   'P 1'
#
loop_
_entity.id
_entity.type
_entity.pdbx_description
1 polymer ?
#
loop_
_entity_poly.entity_id
_entity_poly.type
_entity_poly.pdbx_seq_one_letter_code
_entity_poly.pdbx_strand_id
1 'polypeptide(L)'
;MAWWLWWGLTATVLGLTVGGEGVVSRIAFGSCSNQSAPQEEIWNAIISFDPQLFIWMGDNIYGDIKRPFRVFGKERTIGPWKNVPRFVPSSPQEMSSRYLQAKSNPGYSRLRRHPNLTIIGTWDDHDYGLNDAGKELPISSKTTNQNLLLDFLDEPRNSPRRHQQGVHASYTFGPRGRQVKVILLDTRYHRDPLSSDGTILGASQWTWLEKELNSTPSAITIIGSSIQVISNLSATTGPLFYMESWGRFPKERERLFKLIADSKRDGVIFISGDVHFGEITRFDCAATGYPLYDITSSGLTQAVENTVPSPLHFLVRFLAWLTPTTMRVVDRNCRYKSCTFGQPNFGAIEIDWATTPVTVRSEVRDRSGEAVASVNISLSDLKWGKNVNISSSNTLKRPGKISRHCSLEVSLPWIVRYRLTIFFYSTLAVLVLGFIGLSCVATLACRKCLNKCKRD
;
A
#
# COMPACT_ATOMS: atom_id res chain seq x y z
N MET A 1 -47.72 -24.14 -41.62
CA MET A 1 -47.84 -23.32 -40.40
C MET A 1 -46.97 -23.95 -39.31
N ALA A 2 -45.80 -23.51 -39.10
CA ALA A 2 -44.91 -23.98 -38.02
C ALA A 2 -44.38 -22.74 -37.29
N TRP A 3 -44.79 -22.57 -36.05
CA TRP A 3 -44.38 -21.54 -35.15
C TRP A 3 -43.09 -21.98 -34.43
N TRP A 4 -41.97 -21.30 -34.67
CA TRP A 4 -40.73 -21.48 -33.90
C TRP A 4 -40.74 -20.46 -32.76
N LEU A 5 -40.90 -20.97 -31.54
CA LEU A 5 -40.67 -20.23 -30.28
C LEU A 5 -39.16 -20.14 -30.02
N TRP A 6 -38.64 -18.91 -30.10
CA TRP A 6 -37.31 -18.59 -29.59
C TRP A 6 -37.42 -18.37 -28.09
N TRP A 7 -36.83 -19.31 -27.33
CA TRP A 7 -36.52 -19.09 -25.94
C TRP A 7 -35.15 -18.41 -25.87
N GLY A 8 -35.12 -17.10 -25.53
CA GLY A 8 -33.90 -16.40 -25.15
C GLY A 8 -33.42 -16.87 -23.77
N LEU A 9 -32.37 -17.68 -23.73
CA LEU A 9 -31.62 -17.92 -22.52
C LEU A 9 -30.86 -16.65 -22.16
N THR A 10 -31.39 -15.86 -21.25
CA THR A 10 -30.61 -14.87 -20.51
C THR A 10 -29.73 -15.62 -19.53
N ALA A 11 -28.46 -15.82 -19.89
CA ALA A 11 -27.44 -16.28 -18.96
C ALA A 11 -27.21 -15.16 -17.94
N THR A 12 -27.90 -15.24 -16.82
CA THR A 12 -27.54 -14.52 -15.59
C THR A 12 -26.20 -15.06 -15.14
N VAL A 13 -25.12 -14.33 -15.39
CA VAL A 13 -23.83 -14.58 -14.75
C VAL A 13 -24.01 -14.26 -13.26
N LEU A 14 -24.38 -15.28 -12.49
CA LEU A 14 -24.30 -15.26 -11.04
C LEU A 14 -22.79 -15.17 -10.70
N GLY A 15 -22.34 -13.99 -10.31
CA GLY A 15 -21.06 -13.83 -9.65
C GLY A 15 -21.07 -14.72 -8.41
N LEU A 16 -20.22 -15.74 -8.39
CA LEU A 16 -20.02 -16.59 -7.22
C LEU A 16 -19.52 -15.71 -6.07
N THR A 17 -20.44 -15.31 -5.20
CA THR A 17 -20.11 -14.72 -3.91
C THR A 17 -19.65 -15.86 -3.01
N VAL A 18 -18.34 -16.07 -2.91
CA VAL A 18 -17.78 -16.88 -1.81
C VAL A 18 -17.80 -15.99 -0.57
N GLY A 19 -18.97 -15.84 0.02
CA GLY A 19 -19.16 -15.12 1.28
C GLY A 19 -19.67 -16.10 2.31
N GLY A 20 -18.97 -16.22 3.46
CA GLY A 20 -19.51 -16.91 4.61
C GLY A 20 -20.74 -16.15 5.14
N GLU A 21 -21.81 -16.87 5.56
CA GLU A 21 -23.01 -16.26 6.16
C GLU A 21 -22.72 -15.61 7.53
N GLY A 22 -21.56 -15.87 8.12
CA GLY A 22 -21.14 -15.32 9.42
C GLY A 22 -20.82 -13.83 9.34
N VAL A 23 -21.16 -13.10 10.40
CA VAL A 23 -20.79 -11.69 10.55
C VAL A 23 -19.27 -11.57 10.66
N VAL A 24 -18.63 -10.76 9.79
CA VAL A 24 -17.22 -10.45 9.88
C VAL A 24 -17.04 -9.23 10.77
N SER A 25 -16.32 -9.41 11.86
CA SER A 25 -16.01 -8.35 12.85
C SER A 25 -14.52 -8.06 12.96
N ARG A 26 -13.64 -9.03 12.65
CA ARG A 26 -12.18 -8.86 12.69
C ARG A 26 -11.55 -9.26 11.36
N ILE A 27 -10.81 -8.31 10.79
CA ILE A 27 -10.10 -8.47 9.52
C ILE A 27 -8.63 -8.13 9.78
N ALA A 28 -7.73 -9.04 9.42
CA ALA A 28 -6.30 -8.75 9.38
C ALA A 28 -5.82 -8.66 7.92
N PHE A 29 -4.81 -7.85 7.67
CA PHE A 29 -4.20 -7.75 6.35
C PHE A 29 -2.73 -7.37 6.45
N GLY A 30 -1.98 -7.63 5.39
CA GLY A 30 -0.57 -7.27 5.32
C GLY A 30 0.04 -7.56 3.98
N SER A 31 1.24 -7.02 3.78
CA SER A 31 2.06 -7.17 2.58
C SER A 31 3.54 -7.27 2.92
N CYS A 32 4.38 -7.45 1.90
CA CYS A 32 5.84 -7.43 2.01
C CYS A 32 6.34 -8.51 2.98
N SER A 33 5.99 -9.76 2.63
CA SER A 33 6.37 -10.96 3.38
C SER A 33 7.50 -11.71 2.66
N ASN A 34 8.74 -11.47 3.06
CA ASN A 34 9.87 -12.23 2.56
C ASN A 34 9.82 -13.65 3.15
N GLN A 35 9.61 -14.64 2.30
CA GLN A 35 9.45 -16.05 2.67
C GLN A 35 10.67 -16.65 3.39
N SER A 36 11.85 -16.04 3.23
CA SER A 36 13.09 -16.49 3.87
C SER A 36 13.40 -15.78 5.19
N ALA A 37 12.62 -14.77 5.58
CA ALA A 37 12.81 -14.05 6.84
C ALA A 37 12.11 -14.76 8.01
N PRO A 38 12.56 -14.54 9.27
CA PRO A 38 11.82 -14.97 10.46
C PRO A 38 10.43 -14.36 10.51
N GLN A 39 9.38 -15.19 10.69
CA GLN A 39 7.99 -14.78 10.60
C GLN A 39 7.13 -15.22 11.78
N GLU A 40 7.68 -15.99 12.70
CA GLU A 40 6.90 -16.67 13.73
C GLU A 40 6.12 -15.69 14.62
N GLU A 41 6.75 -14.61 15.06
CA GLU A 41 6.14 -13.64 15.97
C GLU A 41 4.94 -12.93 15.30
N ILE A 42 5.10 -12.50 14.05
CA ILE A 42 4.04 -11.77 13.36
C ILE A 42 2.81 -12.68 13.08
N TRP A 43 3.03 -13.95 12.70
CA TRP A 43 1.93 -14.88 12.51
C TRP A 43 1.23 -15.23 13.82
N ASN A 44 1.97 -15.35 14.93
CA ASN A 44 1.39 -15.53 16.26
C ASN A 44 0.51 -14.35 16.67
N ALA A 45 0.96 -13.13 16.42
CA ALA A 45 0.19 -11.91 16.70
C ALA A 45 -1.10 -11.86 15.87
N ILE A 46 -1.02 -12.20 14.58
CA ILE A 46 -2.21 -12.27 13.71
C ILE A 46 -3.18 -13.34 14.18
N ILE A 47 -2.69 -14.54 14.54
CA ILE A 47 -3.54 -15.63 15.06
C ILE A 47 -4.21 -15.21 16.39
N SER A 48 -3.46 -14.54 17.28
CA SER A 48 -3.97 -14.03 18.56
C SER A 48 -5.02 -12.94 18.38
N PHE A 49 -4.99 -12.20 17.29
CA PHE A 49 -6.04 -11.25 16.91
C PHE A 49 -7.34 -11.95 16.52
N ASP A 50 -7.30 -13.25 16.19
CA ASP A 50 -8.44 -14.11 15.83
C ASP A 50 -9.30 -13.55 14.68
N PRO A 51 -8.72 -13.29 13.48
CA PRO A 51 -9.45 -12.73 12.36
C PRO A 51 -10.38 -13.74 11.70
N GLN A 52 -11.54 -13.28 11.20
CA GLN A 52 -12.40 -14.06 10.32
C GLN A 52 -12.00 -13.92 8.84
N LEU A 53 -11.24 -12.87 8.53
CA LEU A 53 -10.73 -12.60 7.19
C LEU A 53 -9.28 -12.16 7.27
N PHE A 54 -8.41 -12.79 6.47
CA PHE A 54 -7.04 -12.32 6.22
C PHE A 54 -6.89 -11.92 4.77
N ILE A 55 -6.34 -10.74 4.51
CA ILE A 55 -6.18 -10.17 3.17
C ILE A 55 -4.70 -9.96 2.87
N TRP A 56 -4.20 -10.69 1.89
CA TRP A 56 -2.90 -10.41 1.31
C TRP A 56 -2.96 -9.18 0.41
N MET A 57 -2.06 -8.22 0.67
CA MET A 57 -2.03 -6.94 -0.04
C MET A 57 -0.86 -6.82 -1.03
N GLY A 58 -0.32 -7.96 -1.45
CA GLY A 58 0.80 -8.02 -2.38
C GLY A 58 2.14 -8.27 -1.70
N ASP A 59 3.17 -8.56 -2.49
CA ASP A 59 4.47 -9.03 -2.01
C ASP A 59 4.33 -10.20 -1.04
N ASN A 60 3.47 -11.14 -1.41
CA ASN A 60 3.20 -12.34 -0.63
C ASN A 60 4.44 -13.23 -0.61
N ILE A 61 5.28 -13.07 -1.64
CA ILE A 61 6.65 -13.56 -1.78
C ILE A 61 7.52 -12.50 -2.44
N TYR A 62 8.83 -12.63 -2.29
CA TYR A 62 9.82 -11.93 -3.11
C TYR A 62 10.25 -12.88 -4.23
N GLY A 63 9.53 -12.82 -5.34
CA GLY A 63 9.60 -13.78 -6.43
C GLY A 63 10.73 -13.53 -7.43
N ASP A 64 11.21 -12.30 -7.56
CA ASP A 64 12.31 -11.92 -8.43
C ASP A 64 13.69 -12.13 -7.77
N ILE A 65 14.74 -11.98 -8.55
CA ILE A 65 16.13 -12.17 -8.09
C ILE A 65 16.80 -10.81 -7.89
N LYS A 66 17.12 -10.49 -6.63
CA LYS A 66 17.91 -9.31 -6.28
C LYS A 66 19.38 -9.55 -6.49
N ARG A 67 19.98 -8.84 -7.44
CA ARG A 67 21.42 -8.90 -7.68
C ARG A 67 22.21 -8.11 -6.63
N PRO A 68 23.44 -8.55 -6.27
CA PRO A 68 24.28 -7.79 -5.36
C PRO A 68 24.67 -6.44 -5.97
N PHE A 69 24.79 -5.44 -5.09
CA PHE A 69 25.25 -4.11 -5.49
C PHE A 69 26.73 -4.13 -5.87
N ARG A 70 27.07 -3.62 -7.08
CA ARG A 70 28.45 -3.51 -7.57
C ARG A 70 28.77 -2.04 -7.88
N VAL A 71 29.70 -1.45 -7.11
CA VAL A 71 30.09 -0.03 -7.25
C VAL A 71 30.90 0.23 -8.52
N PHE A 72 31.75 -0.70 -8.94
CA PHE A 72 32.66 -0.56 -10.08
C PHE A 72 32.35 -1.48 -11.26
N GLY A 73 31.26 -2.22 -11.22
CA GLY A 73 30.79 -3.06 -12.33
C GLY A 73 29.89 -2.29 -13.30
N LYS A 74 29.58 -2.90 -14.45
CA LYS A 74 28.58 -2.35 -15.40
C LYS A 74 27.16 -2.27 -14.83
N GLU A 75 26.94 -2.79 -13.62
CA GLU A 75 25.64 -2.87 -12.95
C GLU A 75 25.49 -1.72 -11.92
N ARG A 76 24.86 -0.64 -12.34
CA ARG A 76 24.51 0.50 -11.47
C ARG A 76 23.02 0.54 -11.22
N THR A 77 22.61 0.68 -9.96
CA THR A 77 21.23 0.44 -9.52
C THR A 77 20.59 1.60 -8.76
N ILE A 78 21.20 2.79 -8.67
CA ILE A 78 20.70 3.89 -7.88
C ILE A 78 20.49 5.14 -8.73
N GLY A 79 19.29 5.74 -8.62
CA GLY A 79 18.92 7.01 -9.21
C GLY A 79 18.96 7.06 -10.74
N PRO A 80 19.34 8.19 -11.36
CA PRO A 80 19.45 8.34 -12.82
C PRO A 80 20.50 7.40 -13.46
N TRP A 81 21.21 6.64 -12.65
CA TRP A 81 22.23 5.66 -12.99
C TRP A 81 21.69 4.25 -13.27
N LYS A 82 20.37 4.12 -13.44
CA LYS A 82 19.67 2.84 -13.74
C LYS A 82 20.02 2.29 -15.14
N ASN A 83 21.26 1.87 -15.36
CA ASN A 83 21.62 1.19 -16.60
C ASN A 83 21.58 -0.35 -16.49
N VAL A 84 21.40 -0.88 -15.27
CA VAL A 84 21.29 -2.33 -15.04
C VAL A 84 20.27 -2.60 -13.96
N PRO A 85 19.27 -3.43 -14.24
CA PRO A 85 18.25 -3.76 -13.27
C PRO A 85 18.87 -4.49 -12.07
N ARG A 86 18.65 -3.96 -10.88
CA ARG A 86 19.02 -4.61 -9.62
C ARG A 86 18.22 -5.89 -9.39
N PHE A 87 17.03 -5.95 -9.97
CA PHE A 87 16.14 -7.09 -9.94
C PHE A 87 15.99 -7.66 -11.33
N VAL A 88 15.92 -8.97 -11.42
CA VAL A 88 15.65 -9.70 -12.65
C VAL A 88 14.58 -10.75 -12.40
N PRO A 89 13.74 -11.06 -13.39
CA PRO A 89 12.72 -12.10 -13.24
C PRO A 89 13.40 -13.44 -12.90
N SER A 90 12.77 -14.20 -12.03
CA SER A 90 13.14 -15.59 -11.78
C SER A 90 12.39 -16.53 -12.74
N SER A 91 12.81 -17.78 -12.79
CA SER A 91 12.10 -18.81 -13.56
C SER A 91 10.73 -19.14 -12.89
N PRO A 92 9.75 -19.66 -13.65
CA PRO A 92 8.50 -20.15 -13.09
C PRO A 92 8.68 -21.19 -11.97
N GLN A 93 9.70 -22.02 -12.08
CA GLN A 93 10.03 -23.04 -11.08
C GLN A 93 10.50 -22.40 -9.76
N GLU A 94 11.34 -21.37 -9.84
CA GLU A 94 11.79 -20.61 -8.68
C GLU A 94 10.63 -19.85 -8.03
N MET A 95 9.77 -19.18 -8.81
CA MET A 95 8.55 -18.54 -8.32
C MET A 95 7.66 -19.53 -7.57
N SER A 96 7.40 -20.70 -8.17
CA SER A 96 6.62 -21.78 -7.56
C SER A 96 7.24 -22.26 -6.25
N SER A 97 8.56 -22.47 -6.24
CA SER A 97 9.29 -22.88 -5.02
C SER A 97 9.16 -21.87 -3.88
N ARG A 98 9.21 -20.58 -4.19
CA ARG A 98 9.06 -19.51 -3.19
C ARG A 98 7.63 -19.42 -2.64
N TYR A 99 6.63 -19.61 -3.47
CA TYR A 99 5.25 -19.75 -3.01
C TYR A 99 5.05 -20.98 -2.12
N LEU A 100 5.65 -22.11 -2.47
CA LEU A 100 5.63 -23.30 -1.63
C LEU A 100 6.32 -23.07 -0.28
N GLN A 101 7.46 -22.39 -0.30
CA GLN A 101 8.18 -22.00 0.93
C GLN A 101 7.30 -21.10 1.83
N ALA A 102 6.69 -20.06 1.27
CA ALA A 102 5.77 -19.18 2.00
C ALA A 102 4.58 -19.98 2.57
N LYS A 103 3.95 -20.82 1.75
CA LYS A 103 2.78 -21.61 2.11
C LYS A 103 3.08 -22.66 3.20
N SER A 104 4.30 -23.20 3.20
CA SER A 104 4.79 -24.19 4.18
C SER A 104 5.37 -23.56 5.47
N ASN A 105 5.48 -22.23 5.54
CA ASN A 105 5.90 -21.58 6.77
C ASN A 105 5.03 -22.02 7.96
N PRO A 106 5.61 -22.47 9.09
CA PRO A 106 4.84 -23.03 10.21
C PRO A 106 3.77 -22.06 10.74
N GLY A 107 4.11 -20.77 10.90
CA GLY A 107 3.19 -19.74 11.38
C GLY A 107 2.01 -19.52 10.41
N TYR A 108 2.32 -19.29 9.12
CA TYR A 108 1.29 -19.12 8.09
C TYR A 108 0.45 -20.38 7.90
N SER A 109 1.07 -21.57 7.99
CA SER A 109 0.33 -22.86 7.94
C SER A 109 -0.64 -23.02 9.13
N ARG A 110 -0.31 -22.51 10.33
CA ARG A 110 -1.25 -22.46 11.45
C ARG A 110 -2.39 -21.48 11.17
N LEU A 111 -2.08 -20.29 10.67
CA LEU A 111 -3.10 -19.30 10.30
C LEU A 111 -4.08 -19.88 9.26
N ARG A 112 -3.58 -20.54 8.21
CA ARG A 112 -4.43 -21.19 7.18
C ARG A 112 -5.38 -22.28 7.72
N ARG A 113 -5.03 -22.91 8.85
CA ARG A 113 -5.87 -23.89 9.53
C ARG A 113 -6.74 -23.28 10.62
N HIS A 114 -6.68 -21.97 10.79
CA HIS A 114 -7.51 -21.31 11.81
C HIS A 114 -8.98 -21.47 11.46
N PRO A 115 -9.83 -21.90 12.42
CA PRO A 115 -11.25 -22.16 12.15
C PRO A 115 -11.95 -20.85 11.74
N ASN A 116 -12.85 -20.96 10.77
CA ASN A 116 -13.67 -19.85 10.26
C ASN A 116 -12.88 -18.70 9.60
N LEU A 117 -11.60 -18.89 9.32
CA LEU A 117 -10.81 -17.91 8.60
C LEU A 117 -10.94 -18.09 7.08
N THR A 118 -11.28 -17.01 6.40
CA THR A 118 -11.15 -16.91 4.94
C THR A 118 -9.89 -16.14 4.59
N ILE A 119 -9.13 -16.61 3.61
CA ILE A 119 -7.93 -15.95 3.09
C ILE A 119 -8.18 -15.53 1.65
N ILE A 120 -8.02 -14.26 1.36
CA ILE A 120 -8.09 -13.69 0.02
C ILE A 120 -6.85 -12.80 -0.20
N GLY A 121 -6.64 -12.34 -1.43
CA GLY A 121 -5.49 -11.45 -1.65
C GLY A 121 -5.34 -10.99 -3.10
N THR A 122 -4.40 -10.08 -3.27
CA THR A 122 -3.91 -9.58 -4.54
C THR A 122 -2.40 -9.74 -4.60
N TRP A 123 -1.80 -9.37 -5.71
CA TRP A 123 -0.34 -9.32 -5.88
C TRP A 123 0.20 -7.90 -5.82
N ASP A 124 1.54 -7.82 -5.72
CA ASP A 124 2.29 -6.63 -6.05
C ASP A 124 3.44 -6.99 -7.00
N ASP A 125 4.43 -6.15 -7.17
CA ASP A 125 5.47 -6.28 -8.19
C ASP A 125 6.36 -7.53 -8.02
N HIS A 126 6.72 -7.90 -6.80
CA HIS A 126 7.52 -9.10 -6.52
C HIS A 126 6.77 -10.41 -6.78
N ASP A 127 5.46 -10.46 -6.53
CA ASP A 127 4.59 -11.58 -6.92
C ASP A 127 4.33 -11.59 -8.42
N TYR A 128 4.17 -10.39 -8.99
CA TYR A 128 3.94 -10.20 -10.42
C TYR A 128 5.15 -10.63 -11.24
N GLY A 129 6.35 -10.55 -10.64
CA GLY A 129 7.57 -11.20 -11.10
C GLY A 129 8.77 -10.31 -11.38
N LEU A 130 8.66 -9.00 -11.16
CA LEU A 130 9.78 -8.07 -11.26
C LEU A 130 9.49 -6.76 -10.54
N ASN A 131 10.43 -6.30 -9.71
CA ASN A 131 10.35 -5.03 -8.96
C ASN A 131 9.94 -3.85 -9.85
N ASP A 132 8.97 -3.09 -9.39
CA ASP A 132 8.34 -1.95 -10.06
C ASP A 132 7.76 -2.27 -11.46
N ALA A 133 7.51 -3.53 -11.82
CA ALA A 133 6.98 -3.87 -13.13
C ALA A 133 5.48 -3.59 -13.26
N GLY A 134 5.09 -3.29 -14.49
CA GLY A 134 3.72 -3.06 -14.92
C GLY A 134 3.39 -3.79 -16.21
N LYS A 135 2.68 -3.13 -17.13
CA LYS A 135 2.20 -3.76 -18.38
C LYS A 135 3.29 -4.27 -19.32
N GLU A 136 4.53 -3.81 -19.13
CA GLU A 136 5.67 -4.18 -19.93
C GLU A 136 6.11 -5.64 -19.75
N LEU A 137 5.70 -6.31 -18.68
CA LEU A 137 6.02 -7.72 -18.47
C LEU A 137 5.39 -8.59 -19.57
N PRO A 138 6.10 -9.60 -20.13
CA PRO A 138 5.55 -10.48 -21.16
C PRO A 138 4.26 -11.19 -20.72
N ILE A 139 3.31 -11.33 -21.62
CA ILE A 139 1.99 -11.94 -21.32
C ILE A 139 2.14 -13.38 -20.79
N SER A 140 3.09 -14.16 -21.32
CA SER A 140 3.37 -15.51 -20.83
C SER A 140 3.77 -15.52 -19.35
N SER A 141 4.63 -14.57 -18.94
CA SER A 141 5.04 -14.41 -17.54
C SER A 141 3.87 -13.97 -16.67
N LYS A 142 3.07 -12.99 -17.13
CA LYS A 142 1.86 -12.55 -16.42
C LYS A 142 0.91 -13.70 -16.14
N THR A 143 0.58 -14.48 -17.16
CA THR A 143 -0.35 -15.63 -17.03
C THR A 143 0.20 -16.69 -16.10
N THR A 144 1.49 -17.01 -16.21
CA THR A 144 2.14 -17.99 -15.33
C THR A 144 2.11 -17.52 -13.87
N ASN A 145 2.53 -16.28 -13.60
CA ASN A 145 2.62 -15.74 -12.25
C ASN A 145 1.23 -15.53 -11.63
N GLN A 146 0.23 -15.15 -12.45
CA GLN A 146 -1.18 -15.11 -12.02
C GLN A 146 -1.66 -16.48 -11.52
N ASN A 147 -1.38 -17.54 -12.25
CA ASN A 147 -1.77 -18.89 -11.85
C ASN A 147 -1.05 -19.32 -10.56
N LEU A 148 0.23 -19.01 -10.42
CA LEU A 148 1.00 -19.33 -9.21
C LEU A 148 0.43 -18.61 -7.96
N LEU A 149 0.10 -17.32 -8.08
CA LEU A 149 -0.57 -16.60 -7.00
C LEU A 149 -1.92 -17.24 -6.65
N LEU A 150 -2.74 -17.53 -7.66
CA LEU A 150 -4.08 -18.09 -7.44
C LEU A 150 -4.01 -19.50 -6.83
N ASP A 151 -2.97 -20.28 -7.15
CA ASP A 151 -2.68 -21.57 -6.48
C ASP A 151 -2.20 -21.37 -5.03
N PHE A 152 -1.44 -20.32 -4.76
CA PHE A 152 -1.03 -19.94 -3.41
C PHE A 152 -2.24 -19.56 -2.54
N LEU A 153 -3.21 -18.84 -3.10
CA LEU A 153 -4.44 -18.41 -2.44
C LEU A 153 -5.51 -19.53 -2.37
N ASP A 154 -5.22 -20.73 -2.87
CA ASP A 154 -6.19 -21.83 -2.96
C ASP A 154 -7.45 -21.47 -3.79
N GLU A 155 -7.31 -20.55 -4.76
CA GLU A 155 -8.40 -20.16 -5.66
C GLU A 155 -8.91 -21.38 -6.44
N PRO A 156 -10.22 -21.63 -6.51
CA PRO A 156 -10.79 -22.79 -7.21
C PRO A 156 -10.34 -22.87 -8.68
N ARG A 157 -10.15 -24.10 -9.20
CA ARG A 157 -9.70 -24.31 -10.59
C ARG A 157 -10.69 -23.78 -11.63
N ASN A 158 -11.97 -23.74 -11.31
CA ASN A 158 -13.04 -23.21 -12.17
C ASN A 158 -13.37 -21.74 -11.92
N SER A 159 -12.59 -21.05 -11.08
CA SER A 159 -12.82 -19.63 -10.79
C SER A 159 -12.66 -18.77 -12.06
N PRO A 160 -13.58 -17.84 -12.33
CA PRO A 160 -13.45 -16.85 -13.40
C PRO A 160 -12.17 -16.02 -13.31
N ARG A 161 -11.65 -15.82 -12.09
CA ARG A 161 -10.42 -15.11 -11.81
C ARG A 161 -9.18 -15.71 -12.50
N ARG A 162 -9.22 -17.01 -12.86
CA ARG A 162 -8.14 -17.69 -13.60
C ARG A 162 -8.16 -17.41 -15.10
N HIS A 163 -9.28 -16.88 -15.61
CA HIS A 163 -9.51 -16.68 -17.04
C HIS A 163 -9.56 -15.20 -17.44
N GLN A 164 -9.46 -14.30 -16.48
CA GLN A 164 -9.40 -12.85 -16.73
C GLN A 164 -7.96 -12.35 -16.83
N GLN A 165 -7.80 -11.13 -17.35
CA GLN A 165 -6.52 -10.42 -17.33
C GLN A 165 -6.32 -9.75 -15.98
N GLY A 166 -5.35 -10.25 -15.20
CA GLY A 166 -5.05 -9.77 -13.86
C GLY A 166 -5.83 -10.49 -12.75
N VAL A 167 -5.58 -10.07 -11.52
CA VAL A 167 -6.03 -10.78 -10.31
C VAL A 167 -7.08 -10.02 -9.50
N HIS A 168 -7.64 -8.95 -10.06
CA HIS A 168 -8.71 -8.20 -9.39
C HIS A 168 -9.92 -9.09 -9.06
N ALA A 169 -10.54 -8.85 -7.91
CA ALA A 169 -11.68 -9.62 -7.44
C ALA A 169 -12.53 -8.84 -6.46
N SER A 170 -13.78 -9.24 -6.28
CA SER A 170 -14.64 -8.74 -5.21
C SER A 170 -15.30 -9.87 -4.45
N TYR A 171 -15.47 -9.66 -3.14
CA TYR A 171 -16.08 -10.61 -2.22
C TYR A 171 -17.07 -9.86 -1.33
N THR A 172 -18.13 -10.53 -0.92
CA THR A 172 -19.09 -9.97 0.03
C THR A 172 -19.32 -10.96 1.17
N PHE A 173 -19.12 -10.52 2.40
CA PHE A 173 -19.22 -11.33 3.61
C PHE A 173 -20.33 -10.79 4.52
N GLY A 174 -20.98 -11.68 5.24
CA GLY A 174 -21.98 -11.34 6.23
C GLY A 174 -23.41 -11.18 5.72
N PRO A 175 -24.39 -11.20 6.63
CA PRO A 175 -25.80 -11.08 6.31
C PRO A 175 -26.16 -9.66 5.88
N ARG A 176 -27.30 -9.52 5.22
CA ARG A 176 -27.83 -8.21 4.78
C ARG A 176 -27.89 -7.21 5.95
N GLY A 177 -27.41 -6.00 5.72
CA GLY A 177 -27.31 -4.94 6.73
C GLY A 177 -26.02 -4.95 7.55
N ARG A 178 -25.28 -6.06 7.57
CA ARG A 178 -23.93 -6.19 8.19
C ARG A 178 -22.89 -6.71 7.18
N GLN A 179 -23.09 -6.40 5.92
CA GLN A 179 -22.21 -6.87 4.85
C GLN A 179 -20.93 -6.03 4.79
N VAL A 180 -19.81 -6.74 4.68
CA VAL A 180 -18.51 -6.18 4.33
C VAL A 180 -18.19 -6.63 2.90
N LYS A 181 -18.09 -5.67 1.99
CA LYS A 181 -17.62 -5.91 0.62
C LYS A 181 -16.14 -5.61 0.55
N VAL A 182 -15.36 -6.53 0.01
CA VAL A 182 -13.93 -6.35 -0.27
C VAL A 182 -13.73 -6.32 -1.77
N ILE A 183 -13.14 -5.27 -2.28
CA ILE A 183 -12.77 -5.08 -3.68
C ILE A 183 -11.24 -5.05 -3.74
N LEU A 184 -10.62 -6.05 -4.34
CA LEU A 184 -9.17 -6.13 -4.52
C LEU A 184 -8.80 -5.64 -5.91
N LEU A 185 -8.00 -4.61 -5.98
CA LEU A 185 -7.48 -4.05 -7.22
C LEU A 185 -6.22 -4.79 -7.66
N ASP A 186 -6.05 -4.90 -8.96
CA ASP A 186 -4.79 -5.26 -9.60
C ASP A 186 -4.12 -3.99 -10.09
N THR A 187 -3.04 -3.59 -9.44
CA THR A 187 -2.30 -2.37 -9.77
C THR A 187 -1.07 -2.64 -10.64
N ARG A 188 -0.93 -3.86 -11.20
CA ARG A 188 0.25 -4.28 -11.97
C ARG A 188 -0.04 -4.65 -13.40
N TYR A 189 -1.05 -5.48 -13.67
CA TYR A 189 -1.26 -6.10 -14.98
C TYR A 189 -1.38 -5.11 -16.13
N HIS A 190 -2.09 -4.00 -15.92
CA HIS A 190 -2.35 -2.95 -16.92
C HIS A 190 -1.58 -1.66 -16.67
N ARG A 191 -0.83 -1.56 -15.58
CA ARG A 191 -0.17 -0.33 -15.17
C ARG A 191 0.83 0.16 -16.20
N ASP A 192 0.63 1.40 -16.64
CA ASP A 192 1.56 2.10 -17.51
C ASP A 192 2.88 2.46 -16.78
N PRO A 193 3.95 2.77 -17.52
CA PRO A 193 5.18 3.28 -16.92
C PRO A 193 4.94 4.50 -16.03
N LEU A 194 5.62 4.56 -14.89
CA LEU A 194 5.42 5.55 -13.82
C LEU A 194 5.73 7.01 -14.19
N SER A 195 6.33 7.27 -15.31
CA SER A 195 6.61 8.63 -15.82
C SER A 195 5.62 9.07 -16.90
N SER A 196 4.55 8.30 -17.11
CA SER A 196 3.53 8.57 -18.13
C SER A 196 2.24 9.11 -17.51
N ASP A 197 1.44 9.81 -18.30
CA ASP A 197 0.04 10.17 -18.01
C ASP A 197 -0.90 8.97 -18.24
N GLY A 198 -0.42 7.75 -17.97
CA GLY A 198 -1.09 6.51 -18.27
C GLY A 198 -2.09 6.06 -17.21
N THR A 199 -2.45 4.78 -17.28
CA THR A 199 -3.42 4.16 -16.36
C THR A 199 -2.75 3.18 -15.39
N ILE A 200 -3.33 3.01 -14.21
CA ILE A 200 -2.99 1.94 -13.27
C ILE A 200 -3.81 0.69 -13.58
N LEU A 201 -5.12 0.85 -13.71
CA LEU A 201 -6.05 -0.28 -13.77
C LEU A 201 -6.35 -0.76 -15.20
N GLY A 202 -6.15 0.09 -16.22
CA GLY A 202 -6.61 -0.20 -17.58
C GLY A 202 -8.14 -0.14 -17.72
N ALA A 203 -8.62 -0.07 -18.97
CA ALA A 203 -10.02 0.17 -19.26
C ALA A 203 -10.96 -0.93 -18.73
N SER A 204 -10.57 -2.19 -18.87
CA SER A 204 -11.39 -3.34 -18.46
C SER A 204 -11.64 -3.36 -16.96
N GLN A 205 -10.59 -3.15 -16.16
CA GLN A 205 -10.73 -3.15 -14.69
C GLN A 205 -11.47 -1.90 -14.21
N TRP A 206 -11.33 -0.74 -14.88
CA TRP A 206 -12.13 0.45 -14.59
C TRP A 206 -13.63 0.20 -14.78
N THR A 207 -14.01 -0.42 -15.89
CA THR A 207 -15.41 -0.78 -16.15
C THR A 207 -15.95 -1.76 -15.11
N TRP A 208 -15.13 -2.74 -14.72
CA TRP A 208 -15.48 -3.68 -13.66
C TRP A 208 -15.62 -2.99 -12.30
N LEU A 209 -14.69 -2.09 -11.92
CA LEU A 209 -14.73 -1.37 -10.65
C LEU A 209 -15.97 -0.45 -10.56
N GLU A 210 -16.32 0.22 -11.66
CA GLU A 210 -17.54 1.02 -11.75
C GLU A 210 -18.78 0.16 -11.48
N LYS A 211 -18.87 -1.03 -12.09
CA LYS A 211 -19.95 -1.98 -11.84
C LYS A 211 -19.99 -2.43 -10.37
N GLU A 212 -18.82 -2.72 -9.77
CA GLU A 212 -18.73 -3.15 -8.39
C GLU A 212 -19.16 -2.06 -7.40
N LEU A 213 -18.77 -0.80 -7.62
CA LEU A 213 -19.17 0.32 -6.77
C LEU A 213 -20.65 0.68 -6.92
N ASN A 214 -21.25 0.48 -8.10
CA ASN A 214 -22.69 0.69 -8.35
C ASN A 214 -23.55 -0.54 -8.03
N SER A 215 -22.97 -1.65 -7.58
CA SER A 215 -23.69 -2.86 -7.18
C SER A 215 -24.45 -2.67 -5.86
N THR A 216 -25.14 -3.73 -5.41
CA THR A 216 -25.86 -3.73 -4.11
C THR A 216 -25.03 -3.12 -2.99
N PRO A 217 -25.57 -2.13 -2.25
CA PRO A 217 -24.86 -1.51 -1.14
C PRO A 217 -24.51 -2.50 -0.03
N SER A 218 -23.29 -2.40 0.51
CA SER A 218 -22.83 -3.05 1.73
C SER A 218 -22.69 -2.01 2.84
N ALA A 219 -22.68 -2.44 4.10
CA ALA A 219 -22.47 -1.52 5.23
C ALA A 219 -21.06 -0.93 5.20
N ILE A 220 -20.07 -1.74 4.81
CA ILE A 220 -18.67 -1.34 4.67
C ILE A 220 -18.17 -1.84 3.32
N THR A 221 -17.39 -1.01 2.61
CA THR A 221 -16.67 -1.40 1.40
C THR A 221 -15.17 -1.17 1.62
N ILE A 222 -14.40 -2.24 1.66
CA ILE A 222 -12.95 -2.18 1.74
C ILE A 222 -12.40 -2.27 0.31
N ILE A 223 -11.62 -1.29 -0.11
CA ILE A 223 -10.91 -1.32 -1.39
C ILE A 223 -9.43 -1.58 -1.08
N GLY A 224 -8.95 -2.76 -1.47
CA GLY A 224 -7.55 -3.15 -1.35
C GLY A 224 -6.77 -2.75 -2.61
N SER A 225 -5.71 -1.99 -2.42
CA SER A 225 -4.73 -1.61 -3.44
C SER A 225 -3.35 -2.04 -2.97
N SER A 226 -2.56 -2.72 -3.78
CA SER A 226 -1.22 -3.13 -3.35
C SER A 226 -0.31 -1.93 -3.05
N ILE A 227 -0.51 -0.80 -3.73
CA ILE A 227 0.21 0.47 -3.52
C ILE A 227 -0.67 1.53 -2.84
N GLN A 228 -0.06 2.46 -2.11
CA GLN A 228 -0.77 3.52 -1.38
C GLN A 228 -1.68 4.38 -2.27
N VAL A 229 -2.92 4.63 -1.82
CA VAL A 229 -3.91 5.42 -2.56
C VAL A 229 -3.88 6.89 -2.15
N ILE A 230 -4.01 7.19 -0.86
CA ILE A 230 -4.23 8.55 -0.34
C ILE A 230 -2.91 9.26 -0.06
N SER A 231 -1.88 8.54 0.36
CA SER A 231 -0.59 9.15 0.74
C SER A 231 -0.04 10.07 -0.35
N ASN A 232 0.41 11.26 0.04
CA ASN A 232 1.12 12.18 -0.84
C ASN A 232 2.66 12.13 -0.66
N LEU A 233 3.14 11.05 -0.05
CA LEU A 233 4.56 10.84 0.25
C LEU A 233 5.43 10.82 -1.01
N SER A 234 4.93 10.23 -2.10
CA SER A 234 5.62 10.20 -3.40
C SER A 234 5.95 11.60 -3.96
N ALA A 235 5.13 12.61 -3.65
CA ALA A 235 5.39 14.00 -4.05
C ALA A 235 6.38 14.71 -3.13
N THR A 236 6.45 14.33 -1.86
CA THR A 236 7.26 15.01 -0.85
C THR A 236 8.64 14.39 -0.66
N THR A 237 8.85 13.15 -1.07
CA THR A 237 10.17 12.50 -1.13
C THR A 237 10.99 12.97 -2.33
N GLY A 238 10.33 13.48 -3.37
CA GLY A 238 10.95 14.08 -4.54
C GLY A 238 11.93 13.15 -5.26
N PRO A 239 13.07 13.70 -5.77
CA PRO A 239 14.06 12.90 -6.47
C PRO A 239 14.96 12.03 -5.58
N LEU A 240 14.86 12.16 -4.25
CA LEU A 240 15.72 11.44 -3.30
C LEU A 240 15.33 9.99 -3.15
N PHE A 241 14.02 9.73 -3.03
CA PHE A 241 13.47 8.40 -2.85
C PHE A 241 12.37 8.17 -3.88
N TYR A 242 12.52 7.09 -4.60
CA TYR A 242 11.46 6.62 -5.47
C TYR A 242 10.47 5.81 -4.63
N MET A 243 9.23 6.30 -4.57
CA MET A 243 8.12 5.60 -3.94
C MET A 243 6.99 5.47 -4.93
N GLU A 244 6.50 4.28 -5.08
CA GLU A 244 5.34 3.99 -5.90
C GLU A 244 4.06 4.30 -5.11
N SER A 245 3.08 4.87 -5.75
CA SER A 245 1.76 5.13 -5.20
C SER A 245 0.83 5.66 -6.29
N TRP A 246 -0.47 5.73 -6.01
CA TRP A 246 -1.44 6.41 -6.88
C TRP A 246 -1.11 7.88 -7.10
N GLY A 247 -0.33 8.50 -6.23
CA GLY A 247 0.17 9.85 -6.43
C GLY A 247 1.07 10.03 -7.66
N ARG A 248 1.63 8.94 -8.20
CA ARG A 248 2.36 8.93 -9.49
C ARG A 248 1.43 8.99 -10.71
N PHE A 249 0.15 8.72 -10.53
CA PHE A 249 -0.91 8.76 -11.52
C PHE A 249 -2.05 9.66 -11.03
N PRO A 250 -1.84 10.96 -10.89
CA PRO A 250 -2.79 11.86 -10.23
C PRO A 250 -4.16 11.89 -10.91
N LYS A 251 -4.23 11.76 -12.25
CA LYS A 251 -5.49 11.70 -12.99
C LYS A 251 -6.29 10.42 -12.70
N GLU A 252 -5.58 9.28 -12.56
CA GLU A 252 -6.20 8.00 -12.21
C GLU A 252 -6.71 8.01 -10.77
N ARG A 253 -5.94 8.59 -9.83
CA ARG A 253 -6.39 8.76 -8.45
C ARG A 253 -7.60 9.68 -8.33
N GLU A 254 -7.61 10.79 -9.05
CA GLU A 254 -8.75 11.70 -9.11
C GLU A 254 -9.98 10.99 -9.69
N ARG A 255 -9.79 10.19 -10.74
CA ARG A 255 -10.85 9.35 -11.32
C ARG A 255 -11.42 8.38 -10.29
N LEU A 256 -10.57 7.73 -9.47
CA LEU A 256 -11.02 6.82 -8.42
C LEU A 256 -11.87 7.56 -7.37
N PHE A 257 -11.42 8.71 -6.89
CA PHE A 257 -12.17 9.51 -5.92
C PHE A 257 -13.50 10.01 -6.50
N LYS A 258 -13.47 10.44 -7.75
CA LYS A 258 -14.70 10.85 -8.47
C LYS A 258 -15.67 9.67 -8.62
N LEU A 259 -15.19 8.50 -8.99
CA LEU A 259 -16.04 7.31 -9.13
C LEU A 259 -16.70 6.92 -7.80
N ILE A 260 -15.96 6.97 -6.68
CA ILE A 260 -16.53 6.74 -5.35
C ILE A 260 -17.61 7.79 -5.03
N ALA A 261 -17.33 9.05 -5.33
CA ALA A 261 -18.28 10.13 -5.13
C ALA A 261 -19.57 9.95 -5.98
N ASP A 262 -19.40 9.68 -7.27
CA ASP A 262 -20.52 9.52 -8.22
C ASP A 262 -21.39 8.29 -7.88
N SER A 263 -20.78 7.22 -7.39
CA SER A 263 -21.49 6.01 -6.93
C SER A 263 -22.32 6.24 -5.65
N LYS A 264 -22.05 7.33 -4.92
CA LYS A 264 -22.67 7.64 -3.61
C LYS A 264 -22.59 6.47 -2.62
N ARG A 265 -21.53 5.66 -2.73
CA ARG A 265 -21.35 4.48 -1.90
C ARG A 265 -20.87 4.88 -0.52
N ASP A 266 -21.61 4.45 0.50
CA ASP A 266 -21.27 4.66 1.90
C ASP A 266 -20.14 3.71 2.35
N GLY A 267 -19.42 4.10 3.41
CA GLY A 267 -18.54 3.19 4.16
C GLY A 267 -17.30 2.73 3.41
N VAL A 268 -16.75 3.52 2.47
CA VAL A 268 -15.54 3.14 1.73
C VAL A 268 -14.29 3.42 2.56
N ILE A 269 -13.44 2.40 2.70
CA ILE A 269 -12.14 2.45 3.38
C ILE A 269 -11.12 1.76 2.48
N PHE A 270 -9.93 2.36 2.32
CA PHE A 270 -8.81 1.73 1.62
C PHE A 270 -7.90 0.98 2.58
N ILE A 271 -7.31 -0.10 2.08
CA ILE A 271 -6.17 -0.78 2.68
C ILE A 271 -5.06 -0.89 1.63
N SER A 272 -3.79 -0.73 2.04
CA SER A 272 -2.68 -0.70 1.10
C SER A 272 -1.37 -1.29 1.64
N GLY A 273 -0.38 -1.47 0.75
CA GLY A 273 0.92 -2.10 1.01
C GLY A 273 2.11 -1.38 0.37
N ASP A 274 3.11 -2.12 -0.13
CA ASP A 274 4.31 -1.76 -0.91
C ASP A 274 5.43 -1.04 -0.12
N VAL A 275 5.13 -0.05 0.67
CA VAL A 275 6.09 0.96 1.19
C VAL A 275 6.98 0.52 2.36
N HIS A 276 6.87 -0.70 2.84
CA HIS A 276 7.66 -1.30 3.93
C HIS A 276 7.52 -0.61 5.30
N PHE A 277 6.41 0.07 5.53
CA PHE A 277 6.03 0.65 6.83
C PHE A 277 4.51 0.70 6.99
N GLY A 278 4.06 0.96 8.21
CA GLY A 278 2.65 1.17 8.51
C GLY A 278 2.33 2.64 8.76
N GLU A 279 1.21 3.14 8.20
CA GLU A 279 0.65 4.45 8.51
C GLU A 279 -0.86 4.49 8.24
N ILE A 280 -1.54 5.48 8.78
CA ILE A 280 -2.93 5.76 8.46
C ILE A 280 -2.99 7.13 7.82
N THR A 281 -3.59 7.22 6.63
CA THR A 281 -3.81 8.48 5.94
C THR A 281 -5.29 8.77 5.76
N ARG A 282 -5.64 10.06 5.65
CA ARG A 282 -7.01 10.54 5.51
C ARG A 282 -7.08 11.60 4.42
N PHE A 283 -8.07 11.48 3.55
CA PHE A 283 -8.43 12.48 2.57
C PHE A 283 -9.82 13.01 2.90
N ASP A 284 -9.92 14.30 3.20
CA ASP A 284 -11.12 14.94 3.68
C ASP A 284 -11.44 16.17 2.83
N CYS A 285 -12.01 15.94 1.67
CA CYS A 285 -12.43 16.96 0.73
C CYS A 285 -13.93 16.87 0.47
N ALA A 286 -14.57 18.01 0.27
CA ALA A 286 -15.99 18.10 -0.06
C ALA A 286 -16.35 17.29 -1.33
N ALA A 287 -15.39 17.12 -2.25
CA ALA A 287 -15.58 16.38 -3.50
C ALA A 287 -15.88 14.89 -3.30
N THR A 288 -15.48 14.29 -2.17
CA THR A 288 -15.73 12.86 -1.90
C THR A 288 -16.98 12.60 -1.05
N GLY A 289 -17.65 13.66 -0.58
CA GLY A 289 -18.88 13.59 0.20
C GLY A 289 -18.71 13.15 1.66
N TYR A 290 -17.61 12.49 1.99
CA TYR A 290 -17.19 12.08 3.33
C TYR A 290 -15.68 11.79 3.34
N PRO A 291 -15.03 11.74 4.54
CA PRO A 291 -13.60 11.42 4.63
C PRO A 291 -13.27 10.01 4.13
N LEU A 292 -12.26 9.87 3.28
CA LEU A 292 -11.68 8.59 2.90
C LEU A 292 -10.46 8.30 3.78
N TYR A 293 -10.29 7.06 4.19
CA TYR A 293 -9.14 6.58 4.95
C TYR A 293 -8.39 5.52 4.16
N ASP A 294 -7.07 5.52 4.27
CA ASP A 294 -6.20 4.48 3.72
C ASP A 294 -5.30 3.98 4.86
N ILE A 295 -5.48 2.72 5.21
CA ILE A 295 -4.71 2.05 6.24
C ILE A 295 -3.63 1.25 5.52
N THR A 296 -2.41 1.78 5.55
CA THR A 296 -1.25 1.13 4.99
C THR A 296 -0.63 0.21 6.03
N SER A 297 -0.52 -1.07 5.72
CA SER A 297 0.28 -2.01 6.48
C SER A 297 1.16 -2.81 5.54
N SER A 298 2.42 -2.42 5.51
CA SER A 298 3.43 -2.97 4.64
C SER A 298 4.66 -3.30 5.46
N GLY A 299 5.09 -4.55 5.41
CA GLY A 299 6.24 -5.02 6.16
C GLY A 299 5.90 -6.11 7.15
N LEU A 300 5.14 -7.14 6.76
CA LEU A 300 4.98 -8.34 7.58
C LEU A 300 6.35 -8.85 8.07
N THR A 301 7.34 -8.86 7.16
CA THR A 301 8.74 -9.19 7.50
C THR A 301 9.74 -8.24 6.87
N GLN A 302 9.40 -7.59 5.76
CA GLN A 302 10.30 -6.72 4.99
C GLN A 302 10.05 -5.25 5.36
N ALA A 303 10.16 -4.94 6.66
CA ALA A 303 9.99 -3.58 7.17
C ALA A 303 11.23 -2.70 6.93
N VAL A 304 11.04 -1.39 6.75
CA VAL A 304 12.11 -0.45 6.40
C VAL A 304 13.22 -0.39 7.46
N GLU A 305 12.90 -0.49 8.74
CA GLU A 305 13.92 -0.51 9.81
C GLU A 305 14.78 -1.78 9.76
N ASN A 306 14.29 -2.90 9.23
CA ASN A 306 15.08 -4.13 9.06
C ASN A 306 16.17 -4.00 7.98
N THR A 307 16.12 -2.96 7.13
CA THR A 307 17.11 -2.72 6.07
C THR A 307 18.35 -1.96 6.56
N VAL A 308 18.31 -1.42 7.76
CA VAL A 308 19.40 -0.66 8.39
C VAL A 308 19.80 -1.27 9.73
N PRO A 309 21.09 -1.17 10.14
CA PRO A 309 21.52 -1.61 11.45
C PRO A 309 20.76 -0.92 12.58
N SER A 310 20.47 -1.66 13.65
CA SER A 310 19.67 -1.16 14.80
C SER A 310 20.12 0.19 15.37
N PRO A 311 21.43 0.51 15.49
CA PRO A 311 21.85 1.84 15.94
C PRO A 311 21.40 3.00 15.04
N LEU A 312 21.05 2.72 13.79
CA LEU A 312 20.63 3.75 12.81
C LEU A 312 19.09 3.86 12.67
N HIS A 313 18.30 3.06 13.38
CA HIS A 313 16.84 3.14 13.34
C HIS A 313 16.31 4.55 13.68
N PHE A 314 17.01 5.26 14.59
CA PHE A 314 16.64 6.64 14.91
C PHE A 314 16.69 7.58 13.70
N LEU A 315 17.60 7.36 12.74
CA LEU A 315 17.67 8.15 11.51
C LEU A 315 16.45 7.90 10.63
N VAL A 316 16.03 6.65 10.48
CA VAL A 316 14.80 6.29 9.73
C VAL A 316 13.59 7.01 10.34
N ARG A 317 13.44 6.96 11.66
CA ARG A 317 12.35 7.63 12.40
C ARG A 317 12.43 9.16 12.30
N PHE A 318 13.64 9.72 12.36
CA PHE A 318 13.87 11.15 12.17
C PHE A 318 13.50 11.60 10.75
N LEU A 319 13.93 10.86 9.73
CA LEU A 319 13.57 11.14 8.34
C LEU A 319 12.05 11.03 8.11
N ALA A 320 11.42 10.01 8.69
CA ALA A 320 9.97 9.85 8.64
C ALA A 320 9.22 11.04 9.30
N TRP A 321 9.75 11.55 10.42
CA TRP A 321 9.22 12.74 11.08
C TRP A 321 9.47 14.02 10.27
N LEU A 322 10.64 14.13 9.63
CA LEU A 322 10.99 15.29 8.82
C LEU A 322 10.21 15.33 7.50
N THR A 323 9.78 14.17 7.00
CA THR A 323 9.04 14.09 5.72
C THR A 323 7.64 14.68 5.87
N PRO A 324 7.36 15.81 5.19
CA PRO A 324 6.07 16.45 5.31
C PRO A 324 5.00 15.64 4.56
N THR A 325 3.99 15.20 5.29
CA THR A 325 2.77 14.66 4.70
C THR A 325 1.56 15.31 5.34
N THR A 326 0.67 15.82 4.49
CA THR A 326 -0.54 16.49 4.94
C THR A 326 -1.70 15.51 5.12
N MET A 327 -1.58 14.30 4.56
CA MET A 327 -2.62 13.27 4.59
C MET A 327 -2.54 12.37 5.81
N ARG A 328 -1.38 12.30 6.48
CA ARG A 328 -1.20 11.40 7.62
C ARG A 328 -2.08 11.80 8.80
N VAL A 329 -2.75 10.81 9.37
CA VAL A 329 -3.47 10.94 10.65
C VAL A 329 -2.43 10.96 11.76
N VAL A 330 -2.30 12.09 12.43
CA VAL A 330 -1.38 12.25 13.56
C VAL A 330 -2.19 12.23 14.83
N ASP A 331 -2.02 11.18 15.64
CA ASP A 331 -2.67 10.97 16.92
C ASP A 331 -1.65 10.89 18.06
N ARG A 332 -2.07 11.21 19.28
CA ARG A 332 -1.22 11.12 20.48
C ARG A 332 -0.89 9.67 20.86
N ASN A 333 -1.72 8.73 20.41
CA ASN A 333 -1.56 7.31 20.67
C ASN A 333 -0.59 6.62 19.69
N CYS A 334 -0.07 7.33 18.66
CA CYS A 334 0.95 6.76 17.80
C CYS A 334 2.23 6.48 18.61
N ARG A 335 2.81 5.30 18.42
CA ARG A 335 4.08 4.91 19.08
C ARG A 335 5.22 5.90 18.77
N TYR A 336 5.26 6.44 17.55
CA TYR A 336 6.24 7.45 17.14
C TYR A 336 5.55 8.76 16.74
N LYS A 337 6.21 9.88 16.99
CA LYS A 337 5.70 11.23 16.64
C LYS A 337 5.39 11.42 15.14
N SER A 338 6.02 10.62 14.29
CA SER A 338 5.72 10.60 12.85
C SER A 338 4.40 9.93 12.51
N CYS A 339 3.82 9.13 13.42
CA CYS A 339 2.71 8.21 13.16
C CYS A 339 2.95 7.29 11.95
N THR A 340 4.23 6.95 11.70
CA THR A 340 4.68 5.89 10.81
C THR A 340 5.40 4.83 11.63
N PHE A 341 5.26 3.57 11.22
CA PHE A 341 5.85 2.45 11.93
C PHE A 341 6.68 1.59 10.96
N GLY A 342 8.00 1.66 11.08
CA GLY A 342 8.95 1.03 10.17
C GLY A 342 9.46 -0.35 10.57
N GLN A 343 8.86 -0.97 11.60
CA GLN A 343 9.17 -2.35 12.04
C GLN A 343 8.12 -3.33 11.52
N PRO A 344 8.31 -4.66 11.68
CA PRO A 344 7.32 -5.65 11.29
C PRO A 344 5.92 -5.33 11.82
N ASN A 345 4.94 -5.34 10.92
CA ASN A 345 3.58 -4.90 11.22
C ASN A 345 2.53 -5.61 10.37
N PHE A 346 1.30 -5.59 10.87
CA PHE A 346 0.10 -5.99 10.15
C PHE A 346 -1.04 -5.00 10.40
N GLY A 347 -1.95 -4.88 9.45
CA GLY A 347 -3.15 -4.09 9.58
C GLY A 347 -4.28 -4.89 10.22
N ALA A 348 -5.08 -4.23 11.06
CA ALA A 348 -6.21 -4.82 11.74
C ALA A 348 -7.43 -3.90 11.65
N ILE A 349 -8.59 -4.47 11.35
CA ILE A 349 -9.87 -3.77 11.35
C ILE A 349 -10.82 -4.54 12.27
N GLU A 350 -11.33 -3.87 13.29
CA GLU A 350 -12.37 -4.36 14.19
C GLU A 350 -13.67 -3.59 13.94
N ILE A 351 -14.76 -4.32 13.75
CA ILE A 351 -16.08 -3.74 13.49
C ILE A 351 -16.98 -4.08 14.66
N ASP A 352 -17.38 -3.06 15.40
CA ASP A 352 -18.35 -3.20 16.48
C ASP A 352 -19.77 -2.96 15.93
N TRP A 353 -20.41 -4.06 15.58
CA TRP A 353 -21.79 -4.07 15.07
C TRP A 353 -22.85 -3.82 16.14
N ALA A 354 -22.49 -3.86 17.42
CA ALA A 354 -23.41 -3.63 18.52
C ALA A 354 -23.60 -2.15 18.86
N THR A 355 -22.64 -1.31 18.50
CA THR A 355 -22.73 0.14 18.72
C THR A 355 -23.65 0.82 17.72
N THR A 356 -24.28 1.91 18.14
CA THR A 356 -25.10 2.76 17.29
C THR A 356 -24.65 4.21 17.44
N PRO A 357 -24.00 4.79 16.43
CA PRO A 357 -23.64 4.21 15.12
C PRO A 357 -22.56 3.13 15.23
N VAL A 358 -22.54 2.19 14.26
CA VAL A 358 -21.50 1.16 14.16
C VAL A 358 -20.13 1.81 14.06
N THR A 359 -19.17 1.28 14.81
CA THR A 359 -17.81 1.79 14.87
C THR A 359 -16.84 0.81 14.22
N VAL A 360 -15.94 1.36 13.39
CA VAL A 360 -14.85 0.63 12.77
C VAL A 360 -13.54 1.14 13.37
N ARG A 361 -12.83 0.28 14.08
CA ARG A 361 -11.50 0.56 14.59
C ARG A 361 -10.48 0.00 13.61
N SER A 362 -9.69 0.88 13.01
CA SER A 362 -8.64 0.52 12.07
C SER A 362 -7.28 0.80 12.70
N GLU A 363 -6.36 -0.16 12.61
CA GLU A 363 -5.09 -0.14 13.32
C GLU A 363 -3.96 -0.65 12.45
N VAL A 364 -2.75 -0.16 12.72
CA VAL A 364 -1.49 -0.83 12.43
C VAL A 364 -1.01 -1.45 13.74
N ARG A 365 -0.72 -2.74 13.73
CA ARG A 365 -0.24 -3.50 14.89
C ARG A 365 1.17 -4.02 14.64
N ASP A 366 1.98 -4.09 15.68
CA ASP A 366 3.33 -4.64 15.63
C ASP A 366 3.34 -6.18 15.77
N ARG A 367 4.53 -6.76 15.77
CA ARG A 367 4.75 -8.20 15.95
C ARG A 367 4.34 -8.76 17.31
N SER A 368 4.10 -7.91 18.31
CA SER A 368 3.54 -8.33 19.60
C SER A 368 2.01 -8.28 19.62
N GLY A 369 1.39 -7.75 18.54
CA GLY A 369 -0.04 -7.54 18.43
C GLY A 369 -0.53 -6.23 19.04
N GLU A 370 0.37 -5.36 19.53
CA GLU A 370 0.01 -4.05 20.07
C GLU A 370 -0.26 -3.03 18.96
N ALA A 371 -1.30 -2.21 19.13
CA ALA A 371 -1.59 -1.13 18.21
C ALA A 371 -0.52 -0.03 18.31
N VAL A 372 0.09 0.33 17.17
CA VAL A 372 1.12 1.37 17.06
C VAL A 372 0.61 2.64 16.39
N ALA A 373 -0.48 2.53 15.65
CA ALA A 373 -1.29 3.61 15.14
C ALA A 373 -2.74 3.12 15.05
N SER A 374 -3.70 3.98 15.38
CA SER A 374 -5.12 3.61 15.35
C SER A 374 -6.02 4.78 15.00
N VAL A 375 -7.19 4.46 14.43
CA VAL A 375 -8.28 5.41 14.21
C VAL A 375 -9.62 4.73 14.46
N ASN A 376 -10.52 5.40 15.17
CA ASN A 376 -11.91 4.99 15.32
C ASN A 376 -12.76 5.77 14.32
N ILE A 377 -13.48 5.07 13.49
CA ILE A 377 -14.30 5.61 12.40
C ILE A 377 -15.74 5.24 12.67
N SER A 378 -16.60 6.24 12.84
CA SER A 378 -18.05 5.99 12.89
C SER A 378 -18.57 5.79 11.48
N LEU A 379 -19.33 4.71 11.22
CA LEU A 379 -19.98 4.52 9.92
C LEU A 379 -20.96 5.64 9.59
N SER A 380 -21.47 6.33 10.60
CA SER A 380 -22.30 7.51 10.37
C SER A 380 -21.54 8.65 9.68
N ASP A 381 -20.22 8.74 9.87
CA ASP A 381 -19.38 9.78 9.29
C ASP A 381 -18.93 9.43 7.85
N LEU A 382 -19.08 8.17 7.46
CA LEU A 382 -18.81 7.67 6.10
C LEU A 382 -20.08 7.58 5.25
N LYS A 383 -21.12 8.36 5.55
CA LYS A 383 -22.34 8.43 4.77
C LYS A 383 -22.33 9.60 3.80
N TRP A 384 -22.67 9.32 2.54
CA TRP A 384 -22.80 10.33 1.52
C TRP A 384 -23.80 11.42 1.93
N GLY A 385 -23.41 12.66 1.69
CA GLY A 385 -24.29 13.83 1.92
C GLY A 385 -24.40 14.32 3.37
N LYS A 386 -23.93 13.58 4.36
CA LYS A 386 -24.02 14.00 5.77
C LYS A 386 -23.10 15.20 6.10
N ASN A 387 -21.92 15.24 5.47
CA ASN A 387 -20.90 16.28 5.74
C ASN A 387 -21.04 17.55 4.87
N VAL A 388 -21.91 17.55 3.87
CA VAL A 388 -22.14 18.73 3.01
C VAL A 388 -22.70 19.91 3.80
N ASN A 389 -23.43 19.65 4.90
CA ASN A 389 -24.02 20.70 5.75
C ASN A 389 -23.07 21.26 6.82
N ILE A 390 -21.97 20.57 7.16
CA ILE A 390 -21.03 21.04 8.18
C ILE A 390 -20.05 22.08 7.63
N SER A 391 -19.72 22.00 6.34
CA SER A 391 -18.87 22.99 5.67
C SER A 391 -19.57 24.32 5.41
N SER A 392 -20.90 24.34 5.35
CA SER A 392 -21.66 25.56 5.00
C SER A 392 -22.05 26.41 6.20
N SER A 393 -22.09 25.86 7.42
CA SER A 393 -22.64 26.60 8.57
C SER A 393 -21.61 27.23 9.50
N ASN A 394 -20.35 26.82 9.52
CA ASN A 394 -19.37 27.33 10.51
C ASN A 394 -18.04 27.86 9.97
N THR A 395 -17.84 27.93 8.66
CA THR A 395 -16.58 28.45 8.07
C THR A 395 -16.74 29.72 7.24
N LEU A 396 -17.87 30.42 7.34
CA LEU A 396 -18.10 31.73 6.69
C LEU A 396 -17.25 32.87 7.26
N LYS A 397 -16.28 32.62 8.13
CA LYS A 397 -15.47 33.71 8.73
C LYS A 397 -14.00 33.72 8.37
N ARG A 398 -13.46 32.79 7.53
CA ARG A 398 -12.11 32.99 6.96
C ARG A 398 -12.00 32.30 5.59
N PRO A 399 -12.01 33.07 4.48
CA PRO A 399 -11.63 32.54 3.18
C PRO A 399 -10.13 32.22 3.24
N GLY A 400 -9.75 30.95 3.08
CA GLY A 400 -8.35 30.59 2.89
C GLY A 400 -7.77 29.38 3.65
N LYS A 401 -8.46 28.73 4.59
CA LYS A 401 -7.95 27.49 5.19
C LYS A 401 -8.56 26.27 4.53
N ILE A 402 -7.88 25.80 3.46
CA ILE A 402 -8.08 24.43 2.92
C ILE A 402 -7.81 23.46 4.06
N SER A 403 -8.69 22.47 4.27
CA SER A 403 -8.47 21.40 5.24
C SER A 403 -7.08 20.79 5.02
N ARG A 404 -6.32 20.56 6.10
CA ARG A 404 -4.99 19.96 6.03
C ARG A 404 -4.97 18.67 5.20
N HIS A 405 -6.04 17.89 5.27
CA HIS A 405 -6.19 16.60 4.60
C HIS A 405 -6.81 16.70 3.19
N CYS A 406 -6.92 17.89 2.62
CA CYS A 406 -7.44 18.10 1.27
C CYS A 406 -6.38 18.60 0.28
N SER A 407 -5.12 18.69 0.68
CA SER A 407 -4.03 19.20 -0.17
C SER A 407 -3.43 18.08 -0.99
N LEU A 408 -3.79 17.99 -2.27
CA LEU A 408 -3.11 17.13 -3.23
C LEU A 408 -1.71 17.64 -3.54
N GLU A 409 -0.85 16.81 -4.13
CA GLU A 409 0.56 17.12 -4.42
C GLU A 409 0.76 18.42 -5.18
N VAL A 410 -0.13 18.70 -6.14
CA VAL A 410 -0.05 19.90 -7.00
C VAL A 410 -0.29 21.19 -6.21
N SER A 411 -1.06 21.14 -5.14
CA SER A 411 -1.41 22.29 -4.30
C SER A 411 -0.44 22.56 -3.16
N LEU A 412 0.56 21.67 -2.95
CA LEU A 412 1.54 21.86 -1.89
C LEU A 412 2.52 23.00 -2.25
N PRO A 413 2.79 23.96 -1.32
CA PRO A 413 3.85 24.94 -1.51
C PRO A 413 5.19 24.27 -1.83
N TRP A 414 5.96 24.81 -2.77
CA TRP A 414 7.23 24.21 -3.21
C TRP A 414 8.20 23.92 -2.05
N ILE A 415 8.27 24.80 -1.05
CA ILE A 415 9.12 24.62 0.13
C ILE A 415 8.70 23.40 0.97
N VAL A 416 7.41 23.10 1.03
CA VAL A 416 6.89 21.91 1.70
C VAL A 416 7.21 20.66 0.87
N ARG A 417 6.99 20.76 -0.44
CA ARG A 417 7.22 19.67 -1.40
C ARG A 417 8.69 19.23 -1.44
N TYR A 418 9.62 20.19 -1.41
CA TYR A 418 11.06 19.91 -1.53
C TYR A 418 11.82 19.97 -0.20
N ARG A 419 11.14 20.07 0.93
CA ARG A 419 11.76 20.21 2.25
C ARG A 419 12.81 19.14 2.53
N LEU A 420 12.51 17.88 2.27
CA LEU A 420 13.44 16.77 2.47
C LEU A 420 14.65 16.88 1.53
N THR A 421 14.40 17.23 0.28
CA THR A 421 15.43 17.42 -0.75
C THR A 421 16.38 18.58 -0.37
N ILE A 422 15.82 19.70 0.07
CA ILE A 422 16.61 20.87 0.54
C ILE A 422 17.44 20.46 1.74
N PHE A 423 16.86 19.80 2.74
CA PHE A 423 17.59 19.34 3.91
C PHE A 423 18.75 18.42 3.53
N PHE A 424 18.51 17.42 2.67
CA PHE A 424 19.54 16.49 2.23
C PHE A 424 20.71 17.18 1.53
N TYR A 425 20.43 18.00 0.51
CA TYR A 425 21.50 18.68 -0.24
C TYR A 425 22.22 19.75 0.59
N SER A 426 21.53 20.45 1.48
CA SER A 426 22.17 21.39 2.40
C SER A 426 23.12 20.68 3.36
N THR A 427 22.69 19.55 3.93
CA THR A 427 23.54 18.73 4.79
C THR A 427 24.77 18.20 4.03
N LEU A 428 24.56 17.69 2.82
CA LEU A 428 25.65 17.23 1.96
C LEU A 428 26.64 18.34 1.65
N ALA A 429 26.16 19.55 1.30
CA ALA A 429 26.99 20.70 1.02
C ALA A 429 27.85 21.10 2.25
N VAL A 430 27.24 21.11 3.44
CA VAL A 430 27.98 21.38 4.71
C VAL A 430 29.07 20.35 4.96
N LEU A 431 28.78 19.07 4.76
CA LEU A 431 29.77 17.99 4.94
C LEU A 431 30.93 18.12 3.94
N VAL A 432 30.63 18.38 2.66
CA VAL A 432 31.64 18.54 1.61
C VAL A 432 32.52 19.78 1.89
N LEU A 433 31.90 20.93 2.20
CA LEU A 433 32.65 22.13 2.56
C LEU A 433 33.51 21.96 3.81
N GLY A 434 32.98 21.26 4.83
CA GLY A 434 33.72 20.89 6.03
C GLY A 434 34.92 20.00 5.70
N PHE A 435 34.74 18.98 4.87
CA PHE A 435 35.85 18.13 4.42
C PHE A 435 36.94 18.90 3.65
N ILE A 436 36.53 19.76 2.72
CA ILE A 436 37.46 20.64 1.98
C ILE A 436 38.20 21.56 2.93
N GLY A 437 37.51 22.21 3.87
CA GLY A 437 38.11 23.05 4.89
C GLY A 437 39.15 22.32 5.76
N LEU A 438 38.80 21.14 6.26
CA LEU A 438 39.73 20.27 7.02
C LEU A 438 40.96 19.88 6.18
N SER A 439 40.74 19.52 4.93
CA SER A 439 41.84 19.15 4.01
C SER A 439 42.77 20.33 3.74
N CYS A 440 42.23 21.54 3.57
CA CYS A 440 43.03 22.77 3.43
C CYS A 440 43.84 23.09 4.68
N VAL A 441 43.23 22.97 5.87
CA VAL A 441 43.96 23.19 7.14
C VAL A 441 45.07 22.15 7.32
N ALA A 442 44.80 20.87 7.05
CA ALA A 442 45.81 19.81 7.13
C ALA A 442 46.99 20.04 6.17
N THR A 443 46.71 20.47 4.92
CA THR A 443 47.75 20.77 3.93
C THR A 443 48.59 22.00 4.32
N LEU A 444 47.96 23.04 4.88
CA LEU A 444 48.68 24.21 5.38
C LEU A 444 49.54 23.88 6.60
N ALA A 445 49.05 23.08 7.53
CA ALA A 445 49.81 22.58 8.69
C ALA A 445 51.03 21.74 8.25
N CYS A 446 50.82 20.84 7.28
CA CYS A 446 51.90 20.01 6.72
C CYS A 446 52.98 20.88 6.03
N ARG A 447 52.58 21.87 5.24
CA ARG A 447 53.51 22.85 4.61
C ARG A 447 54.30 23.65 5.64
N LYS A 448 53.67 24.08 6.75
CA LYS A 448 54.37 24.76 7.85
C LYS A 448 55.40 23.88 8.54
N CYS A 449 55.05 22.59 8.80
CA CYS A 449 55.98 21.60 9.35
C CYS A 449 57.18 21.36 8.44
N LEU A 450 56.95 21.14 7.15
CA LEU A 450 58.01 20.96 6.14
C LEU A 450 58.93 22.16 6.01
N ASN A 451 58.37 23.38 6.08
CA ASN A 451 59.18 24.61 6.03
C ASN A 451 59.99 24.83 7.33
N LYS A 452 59.52 24.33 8.46
CA LYS A 452 60.27 24.35 9.72
C LYS A 452 61.46 23.36 9.68
N CYS A 453 61.19 22.13 9.23
CA CYS A 453 62.25 21.08 9.07
C CYS A 453 63.33 21.42 8.03
N LYS A 454 63.11 22.41 7.15
CA LYS A 454 64.10 22.88 6.19
C LYS A 454 64.94 24.07 6.71
N ARG A 455 64.56 24.65 7.86
CA ARG A 455 65.26 25.76 8.49
C ARG A 455 66.17 25.33 9.67
N ASP A 456 65.86 24.16 10.21
CA ASP A 456 66.71 23.45 11.19
C ASP A 456 67.65 22.48 10.46
#